data_2a406c12f9e6683aa741c2ae2e5e4082
#
_entry.id   2a406c12f9e6683aa741c2ae2e5e4082
#
_cell.length_a   1.000
_cell.length_b   1.000
_cell.length_c   1.000
_cell.angle_alpha   90.00
_cell.angle_beta   90.00
_cell.angle_gamma   90.00
#
_symmetry.space_group_name_H-M   'P 1'
#
loop_
_entity.id
_entity.type
_entity.pdbx_description
1 polymer ?
#
loop_
_entity_poly.entity_id
_entity_poly.type
_entity_poly.pdbx_seq_one_letter_code
_entity_poly.pdbx_strand_id
1 'polypeptide(L)'
;MFESAAAMWLDTHLAGFDHLFLSIQHFFGEHAGVVLTPLMRIITFLGEKGWPFFLLALIFMLTARKRDLGVCIFGAVCCGALITNIILKDTIARPRPFESSVEYELWWMTVGSPAEDGFSFPSGHVTACAAGMTAITLMRGKKWIIPSVVTVLLMMISRNYLMAHYPSDVVAALLIGVFSGVVAWFITQLIFRFLNRKRNTLPICGLILDFDIADVLPFQLPAIPFLKGKKAEESAPVKAKGPAAGDDDVKTYLVKRKAAAAPARAYVSEAKAAAPEAAEAKIAAPKTAAPARAGGRHALSEGSGSAKKSTRRAPGGYQGKH
;
A
#
# COMPACT_ATOMS: atom_id res chain seq x y z
N MET A 1 18.41 9.65 -23.02
CA MET A 1 17.22 8.93 -22.51
C MET A 1 16.05 9.90 -22.67
N PHE A 2 14.94 9.49 -23.28
CA PHE A 2 13.81 10.42 -23.46
C PHE A 2 13.00 10.46 -22.17
N GLU A 3 12.93 11.62 -21.55
CA GLU A 3 12.04 11.88 -20.41
C GLU A 3 10.57 11.83 -20.86
N SER A 4 9.71 11.21 -20.07
CA SER A 4 8.29 11.21 -20.36
C SER A 4 7.67 12.59 -20.09
N ALA A 5 6.54 12.89 -20.74
CA ALA A 5 5.78 14.12 -20.46
C ALA A 5 5.39 14.24 -18.97
N ALA A 6 5.17 13.09 -18.29
CA ALA A 6 4.86 13.06 -16.87
C ALA A 6 6.09 13.40 -16.01
N ALA A 7 7.29 12.93 -16.38
CA ALA A 7 8.53 13.31 -15.70
C ALA A 7 8.79 14.81 -15.83
N MET A 8 8.68 15.35 -17.03
CA MET A 8 8.83 16.80 -17.28
C MET A 8 7.81 17.64 -16.49
N TRP A 9 6.58 17.15 -16.36
CA TRP A 9 5.58 17.83 -15.54
C TRP A 9 5.98 17.86 -14.06
N LEU A 10 6.45 16.72 -13.52
CA LEU A 10 6.95 16.65 -12.14
C LEU A 10 8.10 17.62 -11.92
N ASP A 11 9.09 17.62 -12.83
CA ASP A 11 10.28 18.48 -12.71
C ASP A 11 9.95 19.96 -12.87
N THR A 12 8.90 20.31 -13.64
CA THR A 12 8.47 21.70 -13.77
C THR A 12 7.69 22.20 -12.56
N HIS A 13 6.76 21.38 -12.02
CA HIS A 13 5.82 21.84 -11.00
C HIS A 13 6.28 21.57 -9.57
N LEU A 14 7.14 20.57 -9.36
CA LEU A 14 7.61 20.18 -8.04
C LEU A 14 9.09 20.50 -7.78
N ALA A 15 9.80 21.12 -8.76
CA ALA A 15 11.21 21.49 -8.62
C ALA A 15 11.50 22.32 -7.37
N GLY A 16 10.69 23.33 -7.06
CA GLY A 16 10.87 24.15 -5.86
C GLY A 16 10.72 23.38 -4.55
N PHE A 17 9.76 22.46 -4.51
CA PHE A 17 9.58 21.56 -3.37
C PHE A 17 10.76 20.61 -3.21
N ASP A 18 11.16 19.96 -4.31
CA ASP A 18 12.26 19.01 -4.32
C ASP A 18 13.58 19.68 -3.92
N HIS A 19 13.88 20.83 -4.53
CA HIS A 19 15.09 21.59 -4.22
C HIS A 19 15.16 22.06 -2.76
N LEU A 20 14.06 22.57 -2.21
CA LEU A 20 14.02 23.02 -0.82
C LEU A 20 14.37 21.87 0.15
N PHE A 21 13.74 20.71 0.01
CA PHE A 21 13.99 19.59 0.92
C PHE A 21 15.37 18.97 0.72
N LEU A 22 15.88 18.90 -0.52
CA LEU A 22 17.24 18.43 -0.78
C LEU A 22 18.29 19.38 -0.21
N SER A 23 18.10 20.70 -0.33
CA SER A 23 19.00 21.70 0.25
C SER A 23 19.07 21.63 1.77
N ILE A 24 17.93 21.40 2.44
CA ILE A 24 17.89 21.19 3.89
C ILE A 24 18.71 19.96 4.28
N GLN A 25 18.56 18.87 3.56
CA GLN A 25 19.30 17.64 3.86
C GLN A 25 20.79 17.75 3.55
N HIS A 26 21.16 18.47 2.50
CA HIS A 26 22.53 18.81 2.16
C HIS A 26 23.19 19.61 3.30
N PHE A 27 22.51 20.64 3.80
CA PHE A 27 22.98 21.42 4.95
C PHE A 27 23.28 20.55 6.17
N PHE A 28 22.36 19.64 6.54
CA PHE A 28 22.61 18.71 7.65
C PHE A 28 23.73 17.72 7.34
N GLY A 29 23.87 17.31 6.10
CA GLY A 29 24.94 16.43 5.67
C GLY A 29 26.33 17.07 5.77
N GLU A 30 26.46 18.35 5.42
CA GLU A 30 27.71 19.08 5.58
C GLU A 30 28.13 19.24 7.05
N HIS A 31 27.17 19.48 7.95
CA HIS A 31 27.45 19.75 9.37
C HIS A 31 27.51 18.49 10.26
N ALA A 32 26.80 17.44 9.89
CA ALA A 32 26.67 16.21 10.69
C ALA A 32 26.89 14.92 9.87
N GLY A 33 27.47 15.01 8.68
CA GLY A 33 27.61 13.90 7.73
C GLY A 33 28.37 12.69 8.28
N VAL A 34 29.36 12.92 9.17
CA VAL A 34 30.12 11.83 9.81
C VAL A 34 29.19 10.82 10.52
N VAL A 35 28.09 11.30 11.12
CA VAL A 35 27.11 10.46 11.83
C VAL A 35 25.92 10.13 10.93
N LEU A 36 25.41 11.13 10.18
CA LEU A 36 24.19 10.95 9.39
C LEU A 36 24.40 10.01 8.20
N THR A 37 25.51 10.11 7.49
CA THR A 37 25.75 9.28 6.29
C THR A 37 25.73 7.78 6.61
N PRO A 38 26.49 7.24 7.59
CA PRO A 38 26.41 5.82 7.92
C PRO A 38 25.02 5.42 8.42
N LEU A 39 24.34 6.28 9.19
CA LEU A 39 22.99 6.02 9.67
C LEU A 39 22.00 5.89 8.50
N MET A 40 22.02 6.81 7.55
CA MET A 40 21.13 6.78 6.39
C MET A 40 21.41 5.58 5.49
N ARG A 41 22.66 5.17 5.35
CA ARG A 41 23.04 3.94 4.63
C ARG A 41 22.51 2.67 5.31
N ILE A 42 22.58 2.59 6.64
CA ILE A 42 22.00 1.47 7.39
C ILE A 42 20.48 1.42 7.22
N ILE A 43 19.79 2.56 7.35
CA ILE A 43 18.32 2.65 7.16
C ILE A 43 17.94 2.18 5.76
N THR A 44 18.62 2.68 4.72
CA THR A 44 18.40 2.24 3.33
C THR A 44 18.60 0.75 3.16
N PHE A 45 19.71 0.20 3.67
CA PHE A 45 20.00 -1.24 3.60
C PHE A 45 18.90 -2.08 4.24
N LEU A 46 18.38 -1.66 5.39
CA LEU A 46 17.27 -2.35 6.07
C LEU A 46 15.96 -2.30 5.26
N GLY A 47 15.83 -1.38 4.32
CA GLY A 47 14.64 -1.29 3.44
C GLY A 47 14.84 -1.84 2.03
N GLU A 48 16.05 -2.31 1.71
CA GLU A 48 16.41 -2.71 0.35
C GLU A 48 15.44 -3.77 -0.19
N LYS A 49 14.84 -3.48 -1.36
CA LYS A 49 13.90 -4.38 -2.07
C LYS A 49 12.75 -4.93 -1.18
N GLY A 50 12.55 -4.36 0.01
CA GLY A 50 11.52 -4.84 0.97
C GLY A 50 11.83 -6.19 1.62
N TRP A 51 13.07 -6.71 1.53
CA TRP A 51 13.43 -8.03 2.04
C TRP A 51 13.08 -8.28 3.52
N PRO A 52 13.18 -7.31 4.46
CA PRO A 52 12.81 -7.57 5.84
C PRO A 52 11.31 -7.84 6.01
N PHE A 53 10.48 -7.16 5.20
CA PHE A 53 9.04 -7.41 5.21
C PHE A 53 8.69 -8.77 4.62
N PHE A 54 9.39 -9.22 3.55
CA PHE A 54 9.22 -10.56 3.02
C PHE A 54 9.64 -11.65 4.01
N LEU A 55 10.78 -11.46 4.69
CA LEU A 55 11.23 -12.37 5.74
C LEU A 55 10.24 -12.41 6.91
N LEU A 56 9.79 -11.25 7.38
CA LEU A 56 8.80 -11.15 8.45
C LEU A 56 7.47 -11.79 8.05
N ALA A 57 7.03 -11.55 6.83
CA ALA A 57 5.82 -12.16 6.28
C ALA A 57 5.94 -13.70 6.27
N LEU A 58 7.06 -14.23 5.79
CA LEU A 58 7.32 -15.68 5.76
C LEU A 58 7.26 -16.28 7.18
N ILE A 59 7.95 -15.69 8.14
CA ILE A 59 7.95 -16.15 9.54
C ILE A 59 6.51 -16.18 10.09
N PHE A 60 5.72 -15.14 9.85
CA PHE A 60 4.35 -15.07 10.32
C PHE A 60 3.41 -16.01 9.57
N MET A 61 3.60 -16.23 8.26
CA MET A 61 2.82 -17.17 7.47
C MET A 61 3.00 -18.63 7.95
N LEU A 62 4.19 -18.96 8.42
CA LEU A 62 4.51 -20.30 8.97
C LEU A 62 3.94 -20.51 10.37
N THR A 63 3.49 -19.47 11.06
CA THR A 63 2.94 -19.53 12.42
C THR A 63 1.42 -19.42 12.38
N ALA A 64 0.69 -20.41 12.86
CA ALA A 64 -0.79 -20.45 12.82
C ALA A 64 -1.44 -19.18 13.41
N ARG A 65 -0.93 -18.70 14.56
CA ARG A 65 -1.49 -17.54 15.28
C ARG A 65 -1.31 -16.19 14.60
N LYS A 66 -0.35 -16.07 13.65
CA LYS A 66 0.00 -14.78 13.01
C LYS A 66 -0.03 -14.85 11.50
N ARG A 67 -0.54 -15.94 10.94
CA ARG A 67 -0.58 -16.17 9.50
C ARG A 67 -1.32 -15.08 8.74
N ASP A 68 -2.41 -14.59 9.31
CA ASP A 68 -3.18 -13.46 8.78
C ASP A 68 -2.32 -12.21 8.59
N LEU A 69 -1.47 -11.89 9.57
CA LEU A 69 -0.52 -10.78 9.48
C LEU A 69 0.53 -11.03 8.39
N GLY A 70 1.08 -12.25 8.33
CA GLY A 70 2.08 -12.62 7.32
C GLY A 70 1.53 -12.47 5.90
N VAL A 71 0.34 -12.99 5.64
CA VAL A 71 -0.35 -12.86 4.34
C VAL A 71 -0.63 -11.39 4.00
N CYS A 72 -1.05 -10.60 4.99
CA CYS A 72 -1.31 -9.18 4.79
C CYS A 72 -0.02 -8.40 4.42
N ILE A 73 1.08 -8.61 5.15
CA ILE A 73 2.37 -7.96 4.85
C ILE A 73 2.85 -8.36 3.46
N PHE A 74 2.84 -9.65 3.15
CA PHE A 74 3.26 -10.16 1.84
C PHE A 74 2.45 -9.53 0.71
N GLY A 75 1.12 -9.58 0.82
CA GLY A 75 0.21 -8.99 -0.17
C GLY A 75 0.39 -7.48 -0.32
N ALA A 76 0.64 -6.75 0.78
CA ALA A 76 0.87 -5.31 0.76
C ALA A 76 2.15 -4.93 -0.02
N VAL A 77 3.26 -5.62 0.28
CA VAL A 77 4.53 -5.37 -0.39
C VAL A 77 4.48 -5.78 -1.86
N CYS A 78 3.86 -6.92 -2.19
CA CYS A 78 3.67 -7.34 -3.57
C CYS A 78 2.79 -6.37 -4.37
N CYS A 79 1.68 -5.90 -3.79
CA CYS A 79 0.81 -4.91 -4.42
C CYS A 79 1.57 -3.60 -4.67
N GLY A 80 2.33 -3.10 -3.68
CA GLY A 80 3.16 -1.93 -3.83
C GLY A 80 4.23 -2.08 -4.90
N ALA A 81 4.94 -3.22 -4.91
CA ALA A 81 5.96 -3.53 -5.91
C ALA A 81 5.39 -3.61 -7.34
N LEU A 82 4.21 -4.19 -7.51
CA LEU A 82 3.50 -4.24 -8.79
C LEU A 82 3.22 -2.83 -9.32
N ILE A 83 2.62 -1.97 -8.49
CA ILE A 83 2.29 -0.60 -8.89
C ILE A 83 3.56 0.20 -9.18
N THR A 84 4.54 0.14 -8.29
CA THR A 84 5.77 0.94 -8.36
C THR A 84 6.69 0.49 -9.49
N ASN A 85 7.09 -0.79 -9.49
CA ASN A 85 8.18 -1.25 -10.36
C ASN A 85 7.71 -1.72 -11.73
N ILE A 86 6.45 -2.20 -11.86
CA ILE A 86 5.94 -2.73 -13.13
C ILE A 86 5.10 -1.69 -13.87
N ILE A 87 4.27 -0.91 -13.14
CA ILE A 87 3.33 0.02 -13.79
C ILE A 87 3.95 1.40 -13.94
N LEU A 88 4.45 2.00 -12.84
CA LEU A 88 4.77 3.43 -12.83
C LEU A 88 6.21 3.74 -13.23
N LYS A 89 7.19 2.91 -12.87
CA LYS A 89 8.61 3.24 -13.01
C LYS A 89 8.99 3.51 -14.46
N ASP A 90 8.65 2.60 -15.35
CA ASP A 90 8.95 2.73 -16.78
C ASP A 90 7.97 3.67 -17.50
N THR A 91 6.75 3.84 -16.99
CA THR A 91 5.75 4.76 -17.56
C THR A 91 6.11 6.22 -17.31
N ILE A 92 6.57 6.55 -16.10
CA ILE A 92 6.97 7.92 -15.74
C ILE A 92 8.38 8.21 -16.21
N ALA A 93 9.30 7.25 -16.08
CA ALA A 93 10.68 7.32 -16.58
C ALA A 93 11.45 8.58 -16.13
N ARG A 94 11.29 8.99 -14.86
CA ARG A 94 11.96 10.16 -14.29
C ARG A 94 13.43 9.85 -13.99
N PRO A 95 14.42 10.64 -14.48
CA PRO A 95 15.83 10.48 -14.14
C PRO A 95 16.05 10.70 -12.64
N ARG A 96 17.14 10.17 -12.09
CA ARG A 96 17.45 10.32 -10.68
C ARG A 96 18.08 11.67 -10.36
N PRO A 97 18.01 12.16 -9.10
CA PRO A 97 18.61 13.42 -8.72
C PRO A 97 20.09 13.52 -9.12
N PHE A 98 20.88 12.47 -8.87
CA PHE A 98 22.32 12.47 -9.21
C PHE A 98 22.62 12.48 -10.71
N GLU A 99 21.64 12.23 -11.57
CA GLU A 99 21.73 12.30 -13.03
C GLU A 99 21.31 13.66 -13.57
N SER A 100 20.66 14.51 -12.75
CA SER A 100 20.02 15.74 -13.20
C SER A 100 20.89 16.99 -13.08
N SER A 101 21.84 17.02 -12.15
CA SER A 101 22.74 18.16 -11.95
C SER A 101 24.09 17.74 -11.38
N VAL A 102 25.13 18.51 -11.70
CA VAL A 102 26.49 18.30 -11.17
C VAL A 102 26.53 18.43 -9.64
N GLU A 103 25.73 19.32 -9.07
CA GLU A 103 25.65 19.51 -7.61
C GLU A 103 25.15 18.25 -6.90
N TYR A 104 24.09 17.63 -7.42
CA TYR A 104 23.53 16.42 -6.85
C TYR A 104 24.42 15.19 -7.10
N GLU A 105 25.11 15.13 -8.24
CA GLU A 105 26.12 14.10 -8.52
C GLU A 105 27.28 14.17 -7.52
N LEU A 106 27.84 15.35 -7.29
CA LEU A 106 28.92 15.56 -6.32
C LEU A 106 28.48 15.17 -4.90
N TRP A 107 27.27 15.51 -4.51
CA TRP A 107 26.73 15.10 -3.22
C TRP A 107 26.57 13.58 -3.13
N TRP A 108 26.00 12.96 -4.16
CA TRP A 108 25.84 11.50 -4.24
C TRP A 108 27.20 10.78 -4.09
N MET A 109 28.24 11.27 -4.75
CA MET A 109 29.61 10.76 -4.60
C MET A 109 30.14 10.96 -3.18
N THR A 110 29.90 12.12 -2.57
CA THR A 110 30.37 12.46 -1.22
C THR A 110 29.75 11.54 -0.15
N VAL A 111 28.46 11.27 -0.24
CA VAL A 111 27.79 10.34 0.69
C VAL A 111 28.07 8.88 0.36
N GLY A 112 28.75 8.59 -0.75
CA GLY A 112 29.10 7.24 -1.18
C GLY A 112 27.88 6.33 -1.35
N SER A 113 26.81 6.87 -1.95
CA SER A 113 25.60 6.10 -2.25
C SER A 113 25.87 5.15 -3.42
N PRO A 114 25.42 3.89 -3.36
CA PRO A 114 25.52 2.99 -4.49
C PRO A 114 24.69 3.50 -5.67
N ALA A 115 25.17 3.28 -6.88
CA ALA A 115 24.36 3.48 -8.07
C ALA A 115 23.19 2.51 -8.07
N GLU A 116 22.01 3.03 -8.35
CA GLU A 116 20.79 2.24 -8.46
C GLU A 116 20.31 2.23 -9.90
N ASP A 117 19.97 1.06 -10.40
CA ASP A 117 19.43 0.89 -11.74
C ASP A 117 18.00 1.43 -11.87
N GLY A 118 17.68 1.92 -13.07
CA GLY A 118 16.35 2.37 -13.46
C GLY A 118 15.93 3.72 -12.87
N PHE A 119 14.71 4.10 -13.16
CA PHE A 119 14.15 5.43 -12.94
C PHE A 119 13.89 5.79 -11.47
N SER A 120 13.81 7.11 -11.20
CA SER A 120 13.63 7.63 -9.86
C SER A 120 12.20 7.44 -9.32
N PHE A 121 11.18 7.75 -10.13
CA PHE A 121 9.78 7.78 -9.67
C PHE A 121 9.05 6.45 -9.87
N PRO A 122 8.27 6.03 -8.88
CA PRO A 122 8.31 6.36 -7.47
C PRO A 122 9.33 5.49 -6.69
N SER A 123 9.62 5.84 -5.43
CA SER A 123 10.60 5.11 -4.61
C SER A 123 10.12 3.73 -4.18
N GLY A 124 10.79 2.67 -4.65
CA GLY A 124 10.46 1.28 -4.28
C GLY A 124 10.69 0.97 -2.80
N HIS A 125 11.76 1.50 -2.19
CA HIS A 125 12.06 1.33 -0.77
C HIS A 125 10.97 1.91 0.12
N VAL A 126 10.55 3.15 -0.17
CA VAL A 126 9.50 3.83 0.60
C VAL A 126 8.15 3.15 0.40
N THR A 127 7.82 2.74 -0.84
CA THR A 127 6.58 2.00 -1.11
C THR A 127 6.51 0.69 -0.32
N ALA A 128 7.56 -0.13 -0.33
CA ALA A 128 7.60 -1.39 0.41
C ALA A 128 7.51 -1.16 1.92
N CYS A 129 8.25 -0.16 2.44
CA CYS A 129 8.22 0.21 3.85
C CYS A 129 6.82 0.69 4.28
N ALA A 130 6.22 1.63 3.54
CA ALA A 130 4.90 2.16 3.84
C ALA A 130 3.80 1.08 3.74
N ALA A 131 3.87 0.21 2.73
CA ALA A 131 2.93 -0.90 2.57
C ALA A 131 3.01 -1.90 3.74
N GLY A 132 4.21 -2.36 4.07
CA GLY A 132 4.43 -3.30 5.17
C GLY A 132 4.02 -2.73 6.53
N MET A 133 4.40 -1.47 6.82
CA MET A 133 4.05 -0.82 8.08
C MET A 133 2.55 -0.50 8.19
N THR A 134 1.89 -0.14 7.09
CA THR A 134 0.43 0.02 7.04
C THR A 134 -0.28 -1.30 7.33
N ALA A 135 0.17 -2.40 6.71
CA ALA A 135 -0.37 -3.74 6.98
C ALA A 135 -0.24 -4.11 8.47
N ILE A 136 0.94 -3.89 9.08
CA ILE A 136 1.17 -4.13 10.50
C ILE A 136 0.22 -3.29 11.36
N THR A 137 0.08 -2.00 11.06
CA THR A 137 -0.77 -1.07 11.82
C THR A 137 -2.23 -1.49 11.77
N LEU A 138 -2.76 -1.81 10.59
CA LEU A 138 -4.15 -2.23 10.41
C LEU A 138 -4.45 -3.58 11.07
N MET A 139 -3.49 -4.50 11.05
CA MET A 139 -3.66 -5.83 11.65
C MET A 139 -3.42 -5.86 13.17
N ARG A 140 -2.63 -4.94 13.72
CA ARG A 140 -2.19 -4.98 15.14
C ARG A 140 -2.64 -3.79 15.96
N GLY A 141 -3.28 -2.79 15.34
CA GLY A 141 -3.96 -1.67 16.00
C GLY A 141 -3.08 -0.46 16.30
N LYS A 142 -3.70 0.53 16.92
CA LYS A 142 -3.19 1.91 17.06
C LYS A 142 -1.80 2.05 17.69
N LYS A 143 -1.37 1.10 18.53
CA LYS A 143 -0.03 1.11 19.14
C LYS A 143 1.11 1.08 18.13
N TRP A 144 0.84 0.63 16.90
CA TRP A 144 1.80 0.56 15.81
C TRP A 144 1.85 1.82 14.94
N ILE A 145 0.97 2.80 15.16
CA ILE A 145 0.96 4.04 14.37
C ILE A 145 2.29 4.78 14.49
N ILE A 146 2.74 5.06 15.72
CA ILE A 146 3.99 5.80 15.94
C ILE A 146 5.21 5.06 15.37
N PRO A 147 5.45 3.77 15.68
CA PRO A 147 6.54 3.02 15.05
C PRO A 147 6.47 3.03 13.53
N SER A 148 5.27 2.90 12.94
CA SER A 148 5.09 2.91 11.49
C SER A 148 5.46 4.25 10.88
N VAL A 149 4.96 5.34 11.44
CA VAL A 149 5.26 6.70 10.97
C VAL A 149 6.76 6.98 11.05
N VAL A 150 7.38 6.68 12.18
CA VAL A 150 8.83 6.90 12.37
C VAL A 150 9.64 6.09 11.37
N THR A 151 9.34 4.80 11.19
CA THR A 151 10.09 3.94 10.26
C THR A 151 9.95 4.44 8.81
N VAL A 152 8.76 4.84 8.39
CA VAL A 152 8.54 5.34 7.02
C VAL A 152 9.21 6.69 6.81
N LEU A 153 9.12 7.62 7.78
CA LEU A 153 9.80 8.92 7.69
C LEU A 153 11.31 8.77 7.62
N LEU A 154 11.91 7.90 8.43
CA LEU A 154 13.34 7.62 8.38
C LEU A 154 13.75 7.06 7.01
N MET A 155 12.93 6.16 6.43
CA MET A 155 13.18 5.66 5.08
C MET A 155 13.09 6.77 4.03
N MET A 156 12.07 7.64 4.08
CA MET A 156 11.92 8.77 3.16
C MET A 156 13.14 9.71 3.23
N ILE A 157 13.54 10.10 4.44
CA ILE A 157 14.72 10.95 4.65
C ILE A 157 15.98 10.29 4.12
N SER A 158 16.18 9.01 4.40
CA SER A 158 17.35 8.26 3.93
C SER A 158 17.45 8.26 2.39
N ARG A 159 16.34 8.04 1.68
CA ARG A 159 16.33 7.97 0.21
C ARG A 159 16.66 9.32 -0.45
N ASN A 160 16.17 10.40 0.14
CA ASN A 160 16.47 11.76 -0.33
C ASN A 160 17.91 12.15 -0.01
N TYR A 161 18.36 11.91 1.24
CA TYR A 161 19.72 12.22 1.70
C TYR A 161 20.80 11.55 0.83
N LEU A 162 20.54 10.32 0.39
CA LEU A 162 21.45 9.56 -0.47
C LEU A 162 21.30 9.91 -1.96
N MET A 163 20.56 10.95 -2.33
CA MET A 163 20.31 11.39 -3.72
C MET A 163 19.74 10.32 -4.64
N ALA A 164 19.12 9.30 -4.09
CA ALA A 164 18.52 8.23 -4.87
C ALA A 164 17.14 8.60 -5.45
N HIS A 165 16.41 9.48 -4.74
CA HIS A 165 15.05 9.91 -5.08
C HIS A 165 14.82 11.37 -4.73
N TYR A 166 13.95 12.04 -5.48
CA TYR A 166 13.42 13.34 -5.12
C TYR A 166 12.43 13.26 -3.96
N PRO A 167 12.26 14.32 -3.16
CA PRO A 167 11.21 14.42 -2.14
C PRO A 167 9.82 14.11 -2.65
N SER A 168 9.46 14.56 -3.84
CA SER A 168 8.18 14.24 -4.49
C SER A 168 8.01 12.75 -4.81
N ASP A 169 9.08 12.03 -5.18
CA ASP A 169 9.06 10.59 -5.45
C ASP A 169 8.73 9.79 -4.19
N VAL A 170 9.28 10.20 -3.04
CA VAL A 170 9.04 9.51 -1.77
C VAL A 170 7.68 9.82 -1.19
N VAL A 171 7.12 11.02 -1.43
CA VAL A 171 5.74 11.35 -1.06
C VAL A 171 4.74 10.52 -1.89
N ALA A 172 4.94 10.43 -3.20
CA ALA A 172 4.12 9.57 -4.05
C ALA A 172 4.21 8.09 -3.61
N ALA A 173 5.42 7.61 -3.31
CA ALA A 173 5.67 6.26 -2.83
C ALA A 173 4.99 5.97 -1.48
N LEU A 174 4.96 6.95 -0.56
CA LEU A 174 4.20 6.84 0.69
C LEU A 174 2.71 6.59 0.41
N LEU A 175 2.10 7.38 -0.47
CA LEU A 175 0.66 7.23 -0.80
C LEU A 175 0.38 5.87 -1.45
N ILE A 176 1.22 5.44 -2.39
CA ILE A 176 1.11 4.12 -3.04
C ILE A 176 1.25 3.00 -2.01
N GLY A 177 2.22 3.10 -1.10
CA GLY A 177 2.44 2.10 -0.06
C GLY A 177 1.28 2.00 0.92
N VAL A 178 0.75 3.13 1.39
CA VAL A 178 -0.44 3.16 2.25
C VAL A 178 -1.64 2.54 1.54
N PHE A 179 -1.90 2.92 0.30
CA PHE A 179 -2.97 2.34 -0.53
C PHE A 179 -2.81 0.81 -0.65
N SER A 180 -1.60 0.34 -0.98
CA SER A 180 -1.30 -1.09 -1.12
C SER A 180 -1.52 -1.86 0.19
N GLY A 181 -1.13 -1.27 1.32
CA GLY A 181 -1.37 -1.83 2.65
C GLY A 181 -2.85 -1.96 2.99
N VAL A 182 -3.67 -0.94 2.66
CA VAL A 182 -5.13 -0.96 2.86
C VAL A 182 -5.79 -2.01 1.98
N VAL A 183 -5.42 -2.09 0.69
CA VAL A 183 -5.95 -3.09 -0.25
C VAL A 183 -5.62 -4.51 0.23
N ALA A 184 -4.37 -4.75 0.61
CA ALA A 184 -3.94 -6.06 1.11
C ALA A 184 -4.65 -6.43 2.41
N TRP A 185 -4.84 -5.49 3.33
CA TRP A 185 -5.61 -5.71 4.54
C TRP A 185 -7.05 -6.14 4.23
N PHE A 186 -7.73 -5.43 3.34
CA PHE A 186 -9.09 -5.75 2.95
C PHE A 186 -9.19 -7.16 2.33
N ILE A 187 -8.30 -7.47 1.38
CA ILE A 187 -8.25 -8.80 0.72
C ILE A 187 -7.97 -9.89 1.76
N THR A 188 -7.01 -9.67 2.67
CA THR A 188 -6.69 -10.62 3.73
C THR A 188 -7.89 -10.89 4.62
N GLN A 189 -8.65 -9.85 5.01
CA GLN A 189 -9.87 -10.04 5.79
C GLN A 189 -10.91 -10.91 5.05
N LEU A 190 -11.08 -10.72 3.74
CA LEU A 190 -11.98 -11.53 2.93
C LEU A 190 -11.52 -13.00 2.88
N ILE A 191 -10.23 -13.23 2.60
CA ILE A 191 -9.63 -14.57 2.53
C ILE A 191 -9.83 -15.31 3.86
N PHE A 192 -9.47 -14.72 4.99
CA PHE A 192 -9.56 -15.38 6.29
C PHE A 192 -11.00 -15.56 6.76
N ARG A 193 -11.93 -14.66 6.43
CA ARG A 193 -13.36 -14.88 6.64
C ARG A 193 -13.86 -16.09 5.84
N PHE A 194 -13.46 -16.21 4.58
CA PHE A 194 -13.82 -17.36 3.75
C PHE A 194 -13.23 -18.67 4.30
N LEU A 195 -11.92 -18.70 4.61
CA LEU A 195 -11.26 -19.89 5.16
C LEU A 195 -11.91 -20.35 6.46
N ASN A 196 -12.18 -19.43 7.39
CA ASN A 196 -12.82 -19.74 8.65
C ASN A 196 -14.27 -20.27 8.45
N ARG A 197 -15.04 -19.69 7.52
CA ARG A 197 -16.39 -20.16 7.20
C ARG A 197 -16.40 -21.56 6.62
N LYS A 198 -15.38 -21.91 5.84
CA LYS A 198 -15.27 -23.21 5.14
C LYS A 198 -14.39 -24.23 5.88
N ARG A 199 -13.84 -23.89 7.06
CA ARG A 199 -12.92 -24.74 7.82
C ARG A 199 -13.42 -26.18 8.00
N ASN A 200 -14.70 -26.35 8.37
CA ASN A 200 -15.30 -27.66 8.64
C ASN A 200 -15.87 -28.33 7.39
N THR A 201 -16.03 -27.59 6.28
CA THR A 201 -16.61 -28.11 5.03
C THR A 201 -15.52 -28.55 4.05
N LEU A 202 -14.40 -27.83 4.02
CA LEU A 202 -13.27 -28.07 3.12
C LEU A 202 -12.01 -28.39 3.96
N PRO A 203 -11.52 -29.65 3.94
CA PRO A 203 -10.34 -30.05 4.74
C PRO A 203 -9.11 -29.20 4.49
N ILE A 204 -8.92 -28.71 3.25
CA ILE A 204 -7.81 -27.82 2.89
C ILE A 204 -7.84 -26.50 3.67
N CYS A 205 -9.03 -25.95 3.97
CA CYS A 205 -9.15 -24.72 4.74
C CYS A 205 -8.70 -24.94 6.20
N GLY A 206 -9.06 -26.08 6.78
CA GLY A 206 -8.57 -26.49 8.11
C GLY A 206 -7.06 -26.67 8.12
N LEU A 207 -6.50 -27.40 7.16
CA LEU A 207 -5.05 -27.60 7.03
C LEU A 207 -4.30 -26.26 6.92
N ILE A 208 -4.78 -25.33 6.08
CA ILE A 208 -4.17 -23.99 5.93
C ILE A 208 -4.24 -23.21 7.24
N LEU A 209 -5.34 -23.27 7.98
CA LEU A 209 -5.51 -22.48 9.21
C LEU A 209 -4.75 -23.07 10.40
N ASP A 210 -4.63 -24.40 10.49
CA ASP A 210 -4.11 -25.10 11.66
C ASP A 210 -2.62 -25.45 11.56
N PHE A 211 -2.04 -25.46 10.35
CA PHE A 211 -0.60 -25.70 10.18
C PHE A 211 0.23 -24.74 11.02
N ASP A 212 1.13 -25.25 11.85
CA ASP A 212 2.12 -24.44 12.56
C ASP A 212 3.51 -25.07 12.40
N ILE A 213 4.49 -24.27 12.01
CA ILE A 213 5.86 -24.75 11.84
C ILE A 213 6.43 -25.27 13.16
N ALA A 214 5.97 -24.76 14.30
CA ALA A 214 6.41 -25.20 15.62
C ALA A 214 6.02 -26.65 15.92
N ASP A 215 4.96 -27.16 15.28
CA ASP A 215 4.52 -28.56 15.43
C ASP A 215 5.37 -29.54 14.62
N VAL A 216 6.11 -29.04 13.63
CA VAL A 216 6.92 -29.85 12.71
C VAL A 216 8.39 -29.89 13.10
N LEU A 217 8.86 -28.86 13.84
CA LEU A 217 10.27 -28.78 14.22
C LEU A 217 10.61 -29.72 15.36
N PRO A 218 11.70 -30.52 15.27
CA PRO A 218 12.10 -31.50 16.28
C PRO A 218 12.67 -30.88 17.57
N PHE A 219 12.82 -29.56 17.62
CA PHE A 219 13.31 -28.82 18.78
C PHE A 219 12.34 -27.70 19.16
N GLN A 220 12.15 -27.50 20.43
CA GLN A 220 11.38 -26.35 20.93
C GLN A 220 12.20 -25.08 20.69
N LEU A 221 11.74 -24.25 19.78
CA LEU A 221 12.30 -22.91 19.60
C LEU A 221 12.22 -22.15 20.94
N PRO A 222 13.31 -21.51 21.40
CA PRO A 222 13.26 -20.68 22.59
C PRO A 222 12.11 -19.68 22.43
N ALA A 223 11.32 -19.53 23.49
CA ALA A 223 10.12 -18.71 23.48
C ALA A 223 10.50 -17.25 23.20
N ILE A 224 10.47 -16.84 21.94
CA ILE A 224 10.64 -15.44 21.55
C ILE A 224 9.41 -14.69 22.11
N PRO A 225 9.59 -13.75 23.07
CA PRO A 225 8.45 -13.09 23.74
C PRO A 225 7.46 -12.44 22.79
N PHE A 226 7.95 -11.98 21.65
CA PHE A 226 7.15 -11.37 20.57
C PHE A 226 6.23 -12.39 19.85
N LEU A 227 6.58 -13.69 19.87
CA LEU A 227 5.77 -14.76 19.27
C LEU A 227 4.76 -15.36 20.27
N LYS A 228 4.93 -15.15 21.56
CA LYS A 228 3.95 -15.53 22.58
C LYS A 228 2.74 -14.60 22.51
N GLY A 229 1.73 -14.94 21.70
CA GLY A 229 0.37 -14.45 21.93
C GLY A 229 -0.10 -14.94 23.31
N LYS A 230 -0.87 -14.11 24.06
CA LYS A 230 -1.60 -14.60 25.22
C LYS A 230 -2.31 -15.89 24.82
N LYS A 231 -1.97 -17.03 25.50
CA LYS A 231 -2.83 -18.19 25.46
C LYS A 231 -4.24 -17.66 25.68
N ALA A 232 -5.17 -17.92 24.76
CA ALA A 232 -6.57 -17.87 25.12
C ALA A 232 -6.64 -18.71 26.38
N GLU A 233 -7.10 -18.14 27.48
CA GLU A 233 -7.45 -18.90 28.66
C GLU A 233 -8.36 -20.01 28.12
N GLU A 234 -7.80 -21.22 28.10
CA GLU A 234 -8.56 -22.43 27.85
C GLU A 234 -9.62 -22.36 28.94
N SER A 235 -10.83 -22.01 28.54
CA SER A 235 -11.98 -22.04 29.42
C SER A 235 -11.96 -23.44 30.01
N ALA A 236 -11.50 -23.55 31.24
CA ALA A 236 -11.57 -24.77 32.00
C ALA A 236 -12.99 -25.28 31.81
N PRO A 237 -13.19 -26.58 31.53
CA PRO A 237 -14.53 -27.12 31.42
C PRO A 237 -15.26 -26.72 32.68
N VAL A 238 -16.27 -25.87 32.53
CA VAL A 238 -17.16 -25.47 33.60
C VAL A 238 -17.70 -26.81 34.11
N LYS A 239 -17.13 -27.31 35.19
CA LYS A 239 -17.72 -28.41 35.95
C LYS A 239 -19.11 -27.90 36.31
N ALA A 240 -20.08 -28.40 35.58
CA ALA A 240 -21.47 -28.23 35.92
C ALA A 240 -21.69 -28.86 37.30
N LYS A 241 -21.51 -28.08 38.35
CA LYS A 241 -22.17 -28.28 39.62
C LYS A 241 -23.53 -27.62 39.48
N GLY A 242 -24.46 -28.35 38.86
CA GLY A 242 -25.85 -28.03 38.98
C GLY A 242 -26.35 -28.46 40.36
N PRO A 243 -26.96 -27.55 41.13
CA PRO A 243 -28.03 -27.98 41.98
C PRO A 243 -29.21 -28.27 41.05
N ALA A 244 -29.91 -29.38 41.31
CA ALA A 244 -31.16 -29.70 40.67
C ALA A 244 -32.11 -28.51 40.82
N ALA A 245 -32.26 -27.72 39.76
CA ALA A 245 -33.29 -26.68 39.71
C ALA A 245 -34.62 -27.38 39.63
N GLY A 246 -35.50 -27.17 40.60
CA GLY A 246 -36.87 -27.68 40.58
C GLY A 246 -37.61 -27.08 39.38
N ASP A 247 -38.63 -27.80 38.93
CA ASP A 247 -39.49 -27.47 37.76
C ASP A 247 -40.11 -26.06 37.82
N ASP A 248 -40.14 -25.44 39.00
CA ASP A 248 -40.69 -24.11 39.23
C ASP A 248 -39.72 -22.96 38.84
N ASP A 249 -38.42 -23.17 38.89
CA ASP A 249 -37.42 -22.17 38.49
C ASP A 249 -37.37 -22.01 36.96
N VAL A 250 -37.61 -23.07 36.21
CA VAL A 250 -37.67 -23.02 34.74
C VAL A 250 -38.90 -22.25 34.26
N LYS A 251 -40.04 -22.44 34.94
CA LYS A 251 -41.28 -21.70 34.62
C LYS A 251 -41.16 -20.22 34.90
N THR A 252 -40.51 -19.84 35.99
CA THR A 252 -40.26 -18.45 36.36
C THR A 252 -39.31 -17.76 35.36
N TYR A 253 -38.27 -18.47 34.88
CA TYR A 253 -37.35 -17.96 33.85
C TYR A 253 -38.03 -17.74 32.50
N LEU A 254 -38.91 -18.65 32.08
CA LEU A 254 -39.67 -18.56 30.83
C LEU A 254 -40.72 -17.44 30.87
N VAL A 255 -41.33 -17.19 31.99
CA VAL A 255 -42.27 -16.06 32.21
C VAL A 255 -41.52 -14.72 32.13
N LYS A 256 -40.35 -14.58 32.79
CA LYS A 256 -39.53 -13.38 32.71
C LYS A 256 -39.03 -13.10 31.29
N ARG A 257 -38.70 -14.13 30.53
CA ARG A 257 -38.27 -14.00 29.14
C ARG A 257 -39.38 -13.60 28.17
N LYS A 258 -40.62 -14.05 28.43
CA LYS A 258 -41.81 -13.62 27.68
C LYS A 258 -42.21 -12.17 28.00
N ALA A 259 -42.04 -11.72 29.23
CA ALA A 259 -42.33 -10.34 29.63
C ALA A 259 -41.28 -9.33 29.08
N ALA A 260 -40.00 -9.75 28.93
CA ALA A 260 -38.94 -8.93 28.34
C ALA A 260 -39.01 -8.82 26.79
N ALA A 261 -39.81 -9.67 26.13
CA ALA A 261 -39.98 -9.68 24.66
C ALA A 261 -41.19 -8.87 24.17
N ALA A 262 -41.99 -8.31 25.07
CA ALA A 262 -43.26 -7.68 24.73
C ALA A 262 -43.23 -6.19 24.25
N PRO A 263 -42.20 -5.37 24.42
CA PRO A 263 -42.30 -3.94 23.99
C PRO A 263 -41.95 -3.66 22.54
N ALA A 264 -41.40 -4.64 21.76
CA ALA A 264 -40.97 -4.33 20.39
C ALA A 264 -42.11 -4.37 19.33
N ARG A 265 -43.27 -4.89 19.67
CA ARG A 265 -44.40 -4.97 18.71
C ARG A 265 -45.38 -3.79 18.75
N ALA A 266 -45.33 -2.97 19.77
CA ALA A 266 -46.20 -1.78 19.89
C ALA A 266 -45.67 -0.59 19.10
N TYR A 267 -44.35 -0.50 18.86
CA TYR A 267 -43.75 0.64 18.19
C TYR A 267 -43.88 0.63 16.65
N VAL A 268 -44.23 -0.51 16.06
CA VAL A 268 -44.39 -0.66 14.58
C VAL A 268 -45.81 -0.34 14.14
N SER A 269 -46.82 -0.36 15.05
CA SER A 269 -48.22 -0.08 14.69
C SER A 269 -48.56 1.44 14.78
N GLU A 270 -47.84 2.21 15.59
CA GLU A 270 -48.06 3.67 15.71
C GLU A 270 -47.36 4.47 14.61
N ALA A 271 -46.24 3.95 14.02
CA ALA A 271 -45.57 4.63 12.93
C ALA A 271 -46.29 4.53 11.58
N LYS A 272 -47.37 3.73 11.47
CA LYS A 272 -48.16 3.54 10.24
C LYS A 272 -49.44 4.37 10.20
N ALA A 273 -49.78 5.08 11.29
CA ALA A 273 -50.99 5.89 11.42
C ALA A 273 -50.77 7.42 11.29
N ALA A 274 -49.53 7.88 11.07
CA ALA A 274 -49.21 9.30 10.96
C ALA A 274 -48.46 9.61 9.67
N ALA A 275 -49.06 9.35 8.52
CA ALA A 275 -48.61 9.90 7.26
C ALA A 275 -49.71 10.87 6.76
N PRO A 276 -49.46 12.16 6.62
CA PRO A 276 -50.40 13.08 6.01
C PRO A 276 -50.31 12.93 4.48
N GLU A 277 -51.46 12.73 3.89
CA GLU A 277 -51.82 12.90 2.51
C GLU A 277 -51.45 14.33 2.07
N ALA A 278 -50.51 14.48 1.14
CA ALA A 278 -50.29 15.77 0.47
C ALA A 278 -49.78 15.55 -0.97
N ALA A 279 -50.71 15.81 -1.87
CA ALA A 279 -50.56 16.54 -3.14
C ALA A 279 -49.68 15.95 -4.25
N GLU A 280 -50.36 15.37 -5.22
CA GLU A 280 -49.97 15.31 -6.62
C GLU A 280 -49.67 16.72 -7.15
N ALA A 281 -48.43 16.94 -7.59
CA ALA A 281 -48.09 18.05 -8.48
C ALA A 281 -47.49 17.48 -9.78
N LYS A 282 -48.28 17.59 -10.83
CA LYS A 282 -47.90 17.39 -12.24
C LYS A 282 -46.70 18.25 -12.58
N ILE A 283 -45.61 17.66 -13.04
CA ILE A 283 -44.57 18.39 -13.79
C ILE A 283 -44.45 17.75 -15.16
N ALA A 284 -44.76 18.58 -16.17
CA ALA A 284 -44.76 18.28 -17.58
C ALA A 284 -43.32 18.12 -18.11
N ALA A 285 -43.16 17.20 -19.03
CA ALA A 285 -41.93 16.97 -19.78
C ALA A 285 -41.70 18.09 -20.84
N PRO A 286 -40.47 18.54 -21.07
CA PRO A 286 -40.15 19.33 -22.23
C PRO A 286 -39.78 18.46 -23.43
N LYS A 287 -40.35 18.86 -24.57
CA LYS A 287 -40.26 18.27 -25.89
C LYS A 287 -38.83 18.34 -26.47
N THR A 288 -38.45 17.27 -27.13
CA THR A 288 -37.36 17.12 -28.07
C THR A 288 -37.40 18.13 -29.22
N ALA A 289 -36.28 18.75 -29.55
CA ALA A 289 -36.04 19.43 -30.83
C ALA A 289 -34.90 18.75 -31.58
N ALA A 290 -35.15 18.32 -32.78
CA ALA A 290 -34.26 17.66 -33.72
C ALA A 290 -33.38 18.69 -34.50
N PRO A 291 -32.29 18.24 -35.17
CA PRO A 291 -31.27 19.13 -35.70
C PRO A 291 -31.54 19.57 -37.15
N ALA A 292 -31.13 20.78 -37.45
CA ALA A 292 -31.14 21.35 -38.81
C ALA A 292 -29.82 21.02 -39.56
N ARG A 293 -29.96 20.53 -40.79
CA ARG A 293 -28.95 20.38 -41.85
C ARG A 293 -28.70 21.72 -42.55
N ALA A 294 -27.45 22.04 -42.82
CA ALA A 294 -26.97 22.82 -43.98
C ALA A 294 -25.46 22.51 -44.08
N GLY A 295 -24.84 22.04 -45.11
CA GLY A 295 -25.00 22.27 -46.54
C GLY A 295 -23.97 23.31 -46.99
N GLY A 296 -22.78 22.87 -47.50
CA GLY A 296 -21.79 23.76 -48.07
C GLY A 296 -20.60 23.01 -48.65
N ARG A 297 -20.66 22.70 -49.94
CA ARG A 297 -19.55 22.19 -50.78
C ARG A 297 -18.63 23.37 -51.17
N HIS A 298 -17.31 23.09 -51.32
CA HIS A 298 -16.35 23.54 -52.35
C HIS A 298 -15.04 22.83 -52.06
N ALA A 299 -14.52 21.93 -52.85
CA ALA A 299 -13.93 21.95 -54.18
C ALA A 299 -12.49 22.49 -54.20
N LEU A 300 -11.56 21.51 -54.41
CA LEU A 300 -10.37 21.48 -55.27
C LEU A 300 -9.28 22.57 -55.09
N SER A 301 -8.02 22.14 -54.78
CA SER A 301 -6.95 22.29 -55.77
C SER A 301 -5.74 21.42 -55.42
N GLU A 302 -5.27 20.73 -56.43
CA GLU A 302 -4.06 19.96 -56.54
C GLU A 302 -2.83 20.86 -56.50
N GLY A 303 -1.70 20.32 -56.01
CA GLY A 303 -0.40 20.96 -56.11
C GLY A 303 0.74 19.96 -55.87
N SER A 304 1.16 19.33 -56.94
CA SER A 304 2.31 18.47 -57.09
C SER A 304 3.66 19.22 -56.88
N GLY A 305 4.70 18.49 -56.37
CA GLY A 305 6.09 18.97 -56.38
C GLY A 305 7.04 18.09 -55.59
N SER A 306 7.46 16.99 -56.16
CA SER A 306 8.81 16.57 -56.63
C SER A 306 10.00 16.78 -55.68
N ALA A 307 10.52 15.60 -55.28
CA ALA A 307 11.89 15.13 -55.17
C ALA A 307 13.04 16.14 -54.89
N LYS A 308 13.89 15.77 -53.86
CA LYS A 308 15.35 15.62 -54.07
C LYS A 308 15.99 14.79 -52.96
N LYS A 309 16.60 13.65 -53.38
CA LYS A 309 17.62 12.93 -52.66
C LYS A 309 18.87 13.81 -52.49
N SER A 310 19.51 13.71 -51.32
CA SER A 310 20.94 14.04 -51.19
C SER A 310 21.61 13.07 -50.23
N THR A 311 22.43 12.22 -50.81
CA THR A 311 23.48 11.39 -50.23
C THR A 311 24.69 12.22 -49.85
N ARG A 312 25.28 12.01 -48.64
CA ARG A 312 26.70 12.16 -48.35
C ARG A 312 27.00 11.50 -46.99
N ARG A 313 27.64 10.33 -46.97
CA ARG A 313 29.05 10.02 -46.80
C ARG A 313 29.60 10.36 -45.41
N ALA A 314 29.92 9.28 -44.67
CA ALA A 314 30.89 9.28 -43.57
C ALA A 314 32.30 9.48 -44.11
N PRO A 315 33.23 9.95 -43.30
CA PRO A 315 34.38 9.08 -42.95
C PRO A 315 34.84 9.24 -41.48
N GLY A 316 35.37 8.16 -40.96
CA GLY A 316 36.78 7.94 -40.65
C GLY A 316 36.99 8.00 -39.16
N GLY A 317 37.26 7.04 -38.51
CA GLY A 317 38.31 6.16 -38.05
C GLY A 317 39.42 6.95 -37.31
N TYR A 318 39.52 6.75 -35.95
CA TYR A 318 40.80 6.91 -35.28
C TYR A 318 41.03 5.74 -34.31
N GLN A 319 41.99 4.90 -34.68
CA GLN A 319 42.71 3.99 -33.79
C GLN A 319 43.83 4.80 -33.11
N GLY A 320 44.09 4.54 -31.82
CA GLY A 320 45.25 5.07 -31.12
C GLY A 320 45.41 4.37 -29.78
N LYS A 321 46.33 3.42 -29.78
CA LYS A 321 46.99 2.76 -28.66
C LYS A 321 47.57 3.74 -27.64
N HIS A 322 47.39 3.53 -26.36
CA HIS A 322 48.42 3.20 -25.36
C HIS A 322 47.73 2.82 -24.05
#